data_1d799ab1f48a700a55dc4f52f27bda8b
#
_entry.id   1d799ab1f48a700a55dc4f52f27bda8b
#
_cell.length_a   1.000
_cell.length_b   1.000
_cell.length_c   1.000
_cell.angle_alpha   90.00
_cell.angle_beta   90.00
_cell.angle_gamma   90.00
#
_symmetry.space_group_name_H-M   'P 1'
#
loop_
_entity.id
_entity.type
_entity.pdbx_description
1 polymer ?
#
loop_
_entity_poly.entity_id
_entity_poly.type
_entity_poly.pdbx_seq_one_letter_code
_entity_poly.pdbx_strand_id
1 'polypeptide(L)'
;MSGRDAKVIHFHFGKEGGAERFFVKLAHALDRRGVQQRFIIRPGRSWDAQIAPLGPVIRNNFSRLSPASLLLHWQADRWVKQWRPDAVMTWMPRAGRLLHAWPAVVKLNRMGDFPKNLKHFSHCDVLVGNVPGIAATCRDLGWSKPVLTISNFTPVMEAAAVPRAAHDTPEGVFLVAAGGRFQPRKALDIAIRAIALVPYAWLWLIGDGKLRGDLERLAAGLGVADRVRFVGWVDDPSHHIAAADAFLLPSRHEPLGNILLEAWAVGVPSVATRSDGPAWFMRDGVDGLMADVDDAAGIAAALCRIRDDPVAARGYAAAARARLDEMFSEEAICRDYMRSFRGDFVRNGS
;
A
#
# COMPACT_ATOMS: atom_id res chain seq x y z
N MET A 1 -1.05 -20.76 25.63
CA MET A 1 -2.47 -20.41 25.83
C MET A 1 -3.21 -20.80 24.57
N SER A 2 -4.01 -21.87 24.62
CA SER A 2 -4.83 -22.37 23.50
C SER A 2 -5.82 -21.26 23.11
N GLY A 3 -5.52 -20.56 22.06
CA GLY A 3 -6.32 -19.44 21.58
C GLY A 3 -7.45 -19.94 20.72
N ARG A 4 -8.69 -19.74 21.17
CA ARG A 4 -9.87 -19.79 20.31
C ARG A 4 -9.59 -19.00 19.04
N ASP A 5 -9.81 -19.60 17.88
CA ASP A 5 -9.64 -18.94 16.58
C ASP A 5 -10.43 -17.65 16.54
N ALA A 6 -9.78 -16.54 16.21
CA ALA A 6 -10.48 -15.25 16.14
C ALA A 6 -11.48 -15.23 14.99
N LYS A 7 -12.62 -14.56 15.19
CA LYS A 7 -13.69 -14.41 14.20
C LYS A 7 -13.81 -12.93 13.79
N VAL A 8 -13.67 -12.64 12.51
CA VAL A 8 -13.66 -11.26 12.01
C VAL A 8 -14.61 -11.09 10.82
N ILE A 9 -15.40 -10.00 10.84
CA ILE A 9 -16.16 -9.55 9.67
C ILE A 9 -15.43 -8.36 9.05
N HIS A 10 -15.12 -8.43 7.76
CA HIS A 10 -14.50 -7.34 7.00
C HIS A 10 -15.54 -6.61 6.15
N PHE A 11 -15.54 -5.27 6.22
CA PHE A 11 -16.32 -4.41 5.33
C PHE A 11 -15.36 -3.66 4.42
N HIS A 12 -15.31 -4.04 3.14
CA HIS A 12 -14.43 -3.42 2.15
C HIS A 12 -15.17 -3.01 0.87
N PHE A 13 -15.19 -1.71 0.57
CA PHE A 13 -15.94 -1.16 -0.57
C PHE A 13 -15.06 -0.51 -1.63
N GLY A 14 -13.75 -0.61 -1.49
CA GLY A 14 -12.78 -0.13 -2.46
C GLY A 14 -12.89 -0.83 -3.81
N LYS A 15 -12.34 -0.21 -4.85
CA LYS A 15 -12.40 -0.77 -6.20
C LYS A 15 -11.12 -1.49 -6.56
N GLU A 16 -10.03 -0.74 -6.69
CA GLU A 16 -8.71 -1.24 -7.05
C GLU A 16 -7.63 -0.30 -6.52
N GLY A 17 -6.51 -0.84 -6.06
CA GLY A 17 -5.36 -0.08 -5.59
C GLY A 17 -4.52 -0.82 -4.55
N GLY A 18 -3.57 -0.11 -3.93
CA GLY A 18 -2.68 -0.69 -2.93
C GLY A 18 -3.39 -1.16 -1.66
N ALA A 19 -4.49 -0.48 -1.27
CA ALA A 19 -5.28 -0.88 -0.10
C ALA A 19 -6.02 -2.20 -0.33
N GLU A 20 -6.55 -2.40 -1.54
CA GLU A 20 -7.26 -3.60 -1.95
C GLU A 20 -6.29 -4.78 -2.08
N ARG A 21 -5.14 -4.60 -2.69
CA ARG A 21 -4.09 -5.62 -2.75
C ARG A 21 -3.64 -6.03 -1.34
N PHE A 22 -3.45 -5.07 -0.43
CA PHE A 22 -3.10 -5.40 0.94
C PHE A 22 -4.24 -6.11 1.68
N PHE A 23 -5.49 -5.72 1.47
CA PHE A 23 -6.66 -6.42 2.04
C PHE A 23 -6.67 -7.90 1.69
N VAL A 24 -6.46 -8.24 0.43
CA VAL A 24 -6.39 -9.64 -0.03
C VAL A 24 -5.21 -10.37 0.62
N LYS A 25 -4.01 -9.76 0.61
CA LYS A 25 -2.82 -10.33 1.27
C LYS A 25 -3.07 -10.60 2.76
N LEU A 26 -3.65 -9.63 3.47
CA LEU A 26 -3.97 -9.78 4.89
C LEU A 26 -5.03 -10.87 5.15
N ALA A 27 -6.08 -10.94 4.33
CA ALA A 27 -7.12 -11.95 4.48
C ALA A 27 -6.54 -13.37 4.35
N HIS A 28 -5.70 -13.62 3.35
CA HIS A 28 -5.00 -14.90 3.20
C HIS A 28 -4.03 -15.19 4.35
N ALA A 29 -3.31 -14.17 4.82
CA ALA A 29 -2.37 -14.33 5.92
C ALA A 29 -3.06 -14.65 7.25
N LEU A 30 -4.22 -14.07 7.51
CA LEU A 30 -5.07 -14.35 8.67
C LEU A 30 -5.71 -15.75 8.58
N ASP A 31 -6.15 -16.17 7.39
CA ASP A 31 -6.70 -17.49 7.15
C ASP A 31 -5.66 -18.60 7.46
N ARG A 32 -4.44 -18.46 6.97
CA ARG A 32 -3.32 -19.37 7.30
C ARG A 32 -3.04 -19.47 8.81
N ARG A 33 -3.48 -18.50 9.60
CA ARG A 33 -3.34 -18.46 11.08
C ARG A 33 -4.60 -18.88 11.82
N GLY A 34 -5.57 -19.49 11.12
CA GLY A 34 -6.80 -20.00 11.70
C GLY A 34 -7.87 -18.94 12.00
N VAL A 35 -7.70 -17.68 11.54
CA VAL A 35 -8.74 -16.66 11.74
C VAL A 35 -9.93 -16.95 10.83
N GLN A 36 -11.09 -17.16 11.43
CA GLN A 36 -12.33 -17.32 10.68
C GLN A 36 -12.80 -15.95 10.18
N GLN A 37 -13.14 -15.86 8.90
CA GLN A 37 -13.44 -14.59 8.26
C GLN A 37 -14.79 -14.59 7.55
N ARG A 38 -15.46 -13.45 7.51
CA ARG A 38 -16.62 -13.15 6.67
C ARG A 38 -16.44 -11.79 6.02
N PHE A 39 -16.99 -11.62 4.82
CA PHE A 39 -16.72 -10.46 4.00
C PHE A 39 -18.02 -9.77 3.55
N ILE A 40 -18.07 -8.46 3.67
CA ILE A 40 -19.13 -7.62 3.09
C ILE A 40 -18.46 -6.67 2.12
N ILE A 41 -18.76 -6.84 0.84
CA ILE A 41 -18.10 -6.11 -0.26
C ILE A 41 -19.11 -5.56 -1.26
N ARG A 42 -18.64 -4.73 -2.17
CA ARG A 42 -19.41 -4.40 -3.37
C ARG A 42 -19.22 -5.43 -4.45
N PRO A 43 -20.24 -5.74 -5.27
CA PRO A 43 -20.10 -6.65 -6.41
C PRO A 43 -19.14 -6.12 -7.47
N GLY A 44 -18.63 -7.00 -8.33
CA GLY A 44 -17.79 -6.67 -9.47
C GLY A 44 -16.39 -6.14 -9.09
N ARG A 45 -15.80 -6.69 -8.04
CA ARG A 45 -14.41 -6.44 -7.66
C ARG A 45 -13.51 -7.48 -8.30
N SER A 46 -12.41 -7.04 -8.95
CA SER A 46 -11.43 -7.92 -9.59
C SER A 46 -10.82 -8.93 -8.60
N TRP A 47 -10.71 -8.55 -7.33
CA TRP A 47 -10.17 -9.37 -6.24
C TRP A 47 -11.20 -10.25 -5.50
N ASP A 48 -12.50 -10.19 -5.86
CA ASP A 48 -13.57 -10.95 -5.19
C ASP A 48 -13.31 -12.46 -5.21
N ALA A 49 -12.89 -13.01 -6.35
CA ALA A 49 -12.57 -14.43 -6.48
C ALA A 49 -11.42 -14.88 -5.57
N GLN A 50 -10.53 -13.97 -5.18
CA GLN A 50 -9.40 -14.30 -4.32
C GLN A 50 -9.80 -14.43 -2.84
N ILE A 51 -10.84 -13.75 -2.38
CA ILE A 51 -11.30 -13.83 -0.98
C ILE A 51 -12.46 -14.81 -0.80
N ALA A 52 -13.20 -15.16 -1.85
CA ALA A 52 -14.35 -16.04 -1.76
C ALA A 52 -14.04 -17.42 -1.14
N PRO A 53 -12.88 -18.05 -1.35
CA PRO A 53 -12.51 -19.30 -0.69
C PRO A 53 -12.27 -19.17 0.82
N LEU A 54 -11.98 -17.95 1.33
CA LEU A 54 -11.59 -17.70 2.73
C LEU A 54 -12.80 -17.59 3.67
N GLY A 55 -14.03 -17.49 3.13
CA GLY A 55 -15.23 -17.44 3.95
C GLY A 55 -16.44 -16.84 3.24
N PRO A 56 -17.60 -16.84 3.89
CA PRO A 56 -18.84 -16.34 3.32
C PRO A 56 -18.75 -14.86 2.92
N VAL A 57 -19.29 -14.52 1.74
CA VAL A 57 -19.25 -13.18 1.17
C VAL A 57 -20.67 -12.64 0.92
N ILE A 58 -21.01 -11.49 1.50
CA ILE A 58 -22.18 -10.70 1.13
C ILE A 58 -21.73 -9.65 0.10
N ARG A 59 -22.39 -9.64 -1.06
CA ARG A 59 -22.20 -8.66 -2.13
C ARG A 59 -23.39 -7.72 -2.16
N ASN A 60 -23.16 -6.43 -1.85
CA ASN A 60 -24.23 -5.46 -1.79
C ASN A 60 -23.85 -4.17 -2.51
N ASN A 61 -24.66 -3.74 -3.47
CA ASN A 61 -24.43 -2.49 -4.23
C ASN A 61 -25.26 -1.35 -3.64
N PHE A 62 -25.07 -1.07 -2.36
CA PHE A 62 -25.81 -0.02 -1.65
C PHE A 62 -25.41 1.38 -2.10
N SER A 63 -26.39 2.29 -2.07
CA SER A 63 -26.19 3.74 -2.02
C SER A 63 -26.78 4.27 -0.72
N ARG A 64 -26.38 5.47 -0.30
CA ARG A 64 -26.65 6.01 1.06
C ARG A 64 -28.11 5.97 1.51
N LEU A 65 -29.04 6.12 0.60
CA LEU A 65 -30.49 6.18 0.88
C LEU A 65 -31.28 5.12 0.10
N SER A 66 -30.65 4.00 -0.28
CA SER A 66 -31.31 2.94 -1.06
C SER A 66 -31.88 1.86 -0.15
N PRO A 67 -32.92 1.12 -0.58
CA PRO A 67 -33.36 -0.10 0.09
C PRO A 67 -32.23 -1.11 0.31
N ALA A 68 -31.26 -1.16 -0.61
CA ALA A 68 -30.08 -2.00 -0.48
C ALA A 68 -29.22 -1.61 0.74
N SER A 69 -29.21 -0.34 1.14
CA SER A 69 -28.53 0.09 2.38
C SER A 69 -29.22 -0.48 3.63
N LEU A 70 -30.53 -0.44 3.69
CA LEU A 70 -31.30 -1.02 4.82
C LEU A 70 -31.08 -2.53 4.90
N LEU A 71 -31.13 -3.20 3.74
CA LEU A 71 -30.84 -4.64 3.66
C LEU A 71 -29.42 -4.94 4.16
N LEU A 72 -28.44 -4.13 3.79
CA LEU A 72 -27.05 -4.31 4.22
C LEU A 72 -26.91 -4.21 5.75
N HIS A 73 -27.52 -3.20 6.36
CA HIS A 73 -27.53 -3.03 7.82
C HIS A 73 -28.17 -4.24 8.51
N TRP A 74 -29.31 -4.70 8.00
CA TRP A 74 -29.98 -5.91 8.53
C TRP A 74 -29.12 -7.17 8.37
N GLN A 75 -28.48 -7.36 7.22
CA GLN A 75 -27.57 -8.48 6.96
C GLN A 75 -26.36 -8.46 7.91
N ALA A 76 -25.77 -7.29 8.12
CA ALA A 76 -24.64 -7.10 9.04
C ALA A 76 -25.06 -7.43 10.48
N ASP A 77 -26.18 -6.87 10.96
CA ASP A 77 -26.72 -7.15 12.29
C ASP A 77 -27.02 -8.65 12.48
N ARG A 78 -27.65 -9.29 11.48
CA ARG A 78 -27.91 -10.72 11.50
C ARG A 78 -26.63 -11.53 11.61
N TRP A 79 -25.60 -11.21 10.84
CA TRP A 79 -24.31 -11.89 10.93
C TRP A 79 -23.64 -11.72 12.27
N VAL A 80 -23.62 -10.49 12.81
CA VAL A 80 -23.03 -10.24 14.13
C VAL A 80 -23.78 -11.03 15.23
N LYS A 81 -25.12 -11.01 15.23
CA LYS A 81 -25.93 -11.73 16.22
C LYS A 81 -25.77 -13.25 16.15
N GLN A 82 -25.76 -13.80 14.94
CA GLN A 82 -25.73 -15.27 14.74
C GLN A 82 -24.31 -15.84 14.89
N TRP A 83 -23.30 -15.15 14.37
CA TRP A 83 -21.95 -15.69 14.32
C TRP A 83 -21.07 -15.25 15.47
N ARG A 84 -21.46 -14.18 16.17
CA ARG A 84 -20.76 -13.61 17.31
C ARG A 84 -19.26 -13.43 17.02
N PRO A 85 -18.89 -12.53 16.10
CA PRO A 85 -17.49 -12.23 15.80
C PRO A 85 -16.81 -11.58 16.99
N ASP A 86 -15.51 -11.74 17.11
CA ASP A 86 -14.69 -11.00 18.07
C ASP A 86 -14.51 -9.55 17.60
N ALA A 87 -14.41 -9.34 16.27
CA ALA A 87 -14.23 -8.02 15.69
C ALA A 87 -14.99 -7.81 14.38
N VAL A 88 -15.30 -6.53 14.11
CA VAL A 88 -15.70 -6.03 12.79
C VAL A 88 -14.65 -5.01 12.36
N MET A 89 -13.99 -5.28 11.23
CA MET A 89 -12.97 -4.42 10.65
C MET A 89 -13.49 -3.75 9.39
N THR A 90 -13.55 -2.43 9.40
CA THR A 90 -13.93 -1.64 8.24
C THR A 90 -12.70 -1.05 7.56
N TRP A 91 -12.73 -1.07 6.24
CA TRP A 91 -11.67 -0.54 5.39
C TRP A 91 -12.10 0.79 4.78
N MET A 92 -11.25 1.79 4.88
CA MET A 92 -11.53 3.17 4.49
C MET A 92 -12.61 3.88 5.33
N PRO A 93 -12.56 5.22 5.45
CA PRO A 93 -13.44 5.98 6.34
C PRO A 93 -14.94 5.75 6.11
N ARG A 94 -15.37 5.63 4.85
CA ARG A 94 -16.80 5.51 4.52
C ARG A 94 -17.43 4.21 5.02
N ALA A 95 -16.67 3.14 5.16
CA ALA A 95 -17.18 1.87 5.68
C ALA A 95 -17.48 1.94 7.18
N GLY A 96 -16.80 2.81 7.93
CA GLY A 96 -17.05 3.04 9.35
C GLY A 96 -18.48 3.50 9.69
N ARG A 97 -19.19 4.08 8.72
CA ARG A 97 -20.61 4.45 8.89
C ARG A 97 -21.56 3.28 9.06
N LEU A 98 -21.15 2.07 8.67
CA LEU A 98 -21.95 0.86 8.75
C LEU A 98 -21.77 0.12 10.06
N LEU A 99 -20.91 0.63 10.94
CA LEU A 99 -20.74 0.10 12.28
C LEU A 99 -21.92 0.51 13.16
N HIS A 100 -22.39 -0.43 13.95
CA HIS A 100 -23.44 -0.21 14.94
C HIS A 100 -22.87 -0.38 16.36
N ALA A 101 -23.68 -0.07 17.36
CA ALA A 101 -23.36 -0.32 18.76
C ALA A 101 -23.53 -1.81 19.10
N TRP A 102 -22.68 -2.68 18.54
CA TRP A 102 -22.67 -4.10 18.86
C TRP A 102 -21.89 -4.35 20.15
N PRO A 103 -22.57 -4.80 21.24
CA PRO A 103 -21.90 -5.13 22.49
C PRO A 103 -20.92 -6.31 22.29
N ALA A 104 -19.82 -6.32 23.02
CA ALA A 104 -18.80 -7.37 23.01
C ALA A 104 -18.15 -7.66 21.65
N VAL A 105 -18.26 -6.75 20.68
CA VAL A 105 -17.60 -6.83 19.37
C VAL A 105 -16.68 -5.64 19.22
N VAL A 106 -15.40 -5.88 18.97
CA VAL A 106 -14.43 -4.81 18.71
C VAL A 106 -14.65 -4.21 17.33
N LYS A 107 -14.80 -2.91 17.24
CA LYS A 107 -15.06 -2.18 16.00
C LYS A 107 -13.83 -1.38 15.59
N LEU A 108 -13.17 -1.85 14.53
CA LEU A 108 -11.96 -1.23 13.99
C LEU A 108 -12.25 -0.50 12.67
N ASN A 109 -11.57 0.61 12.45
CA ASN A 109 -11.46 1.18 11.10
C ASN A 109 -10.00 1.31 10.71
N ARG A 110 -9.64 0.72 9.58
CA ARG A 110 -8.29 0.79 9.02
C ARG A 110 -8.21 1.85 7.93
N MET A 111 -7.25 2.74 8.08
CA MET A 111 -6.95 3.84 7.16
C MET A 111 -5.61 3.60 6.48
N GLY A 112 -5.57 3.89 5.18
CA GLY A 112 -4.35 3.86 4.37
C GLY A 112 -3.96 5.24 3.85
N ASP A 113 -4.64 6.29 4.30
CA ASP A 113 -4.37 7.68 3.97
C ASP A 113 -4.84 8.57 5.13
N PHE A 114 -4.37 9.81 5.18
CA PHE A 114 -4.65 10.77 6.24
C PHE A 114 -6.13 11.19 6.26
N PRO A 115 -6.82 11.09 7.39
CA PRO A 115 -8.22 11.49 7.48
C PRO A 115 -8.35 13.01 7.51
N LYS A 116 -9.33 13.53 6.75
CA LYS A 116 -9.66 14.97 6.79
C LYS A 116 -10.59 15.34 7.94
N ASN A 117 -11.28 14.38 8.52
CA ASN A 117 -12.20 14.54 9.67
C ASN A 117 -12.57 13.15 10.23
N LEU A 118 -13.18 13.14 11.42
CA LEU A 118 -13.52 11.93 12.17
C LEU A 118 -15.01 11.53 12.10
N LYS A 119 -15.82 12.20 11.31
CA LYS A 119 -17.31 12.05 11.28
C LYS A 119 -17.84 10.65 10.94
N HIS A 120 -16.95 9.76 10.45
CA HIS A 120 -17.31 8.40 10.04
C HIS A 120 -16.97 7.32 11.06
N PHE A 121 -16.37 7.71 12.19
CA PHE A 121 -15.77 6.77 13.15
C PHE A 121 -16.49 6.73 14.50
N SER A 122 -17.66 7.35 14.63
CA SER A 122 -18.39 7.47 15.92
C SER A 122 -18.58 6.13 16.65
N HIS A 123 -18.81 5.04 15.92
CA HIS A 123 -18.98 3.71 16.47
C HIS A 123 -17.69 2.87 16.54
N CYS A 124 -16.56 3.41 16.10
CA CYS A 124 -15.27 2.71 16.23
C CYS A 124 -14.80 2.69 17.69
N ASP A 125 -14.23 1.58 18.11
CA ASP A 125 -13.54 1.46 19.38
C ASP A 125 -12.06 1.81 19.24
N VAL A 126 -11.47 1.49 18.06
CA VAL A 126 -10.08 1.76 17.73
C VAL A 126 -9.94 2.14 16.24
N LEU A 127 -9.02 3.05 15.97
CA LEU A 127 -8.57 3.37 14.62
C LEU A 127 -7.21 2.72 14.35
N VAL A 128 -6.98 2.29 13.13
CA VAL A 128 -5.72 1.69 12.69
C VAL A 128 -5.19 2.50 11.51
N GLY A 129 -4.03 3.13 11.68
CA GLY A 129 -3.28 3.76 10.61
C GLY A 129 -2.14 2.85 10.15
N ASN A 130 -1.79 2.86 8.87
CA ASN A 130 -0.66 2.08 8.37
C ASN A 130 0.69 2.79 8.56
N VAL A 131 0.68 4.04 9.00
CA VAL A 131 1.88 4.82 9.36
C VAL A 131 1.60 5.66 10.60
N PRO A 132 2.63 6.02 11.40
CA PRO A 132 2.45 6.82 12.62
C PRO A 132 1.81 8.18 12.40
N GLY A 133 2.09 8.83 11.26
CA GLY A 133 1.51 10.14 10.90
C GLY A 133 -0.03 10.12 10.84
N ILE A 134 -0.64 9.01 10.40
CA ILE A 134 -2.11 8.87 10.43
C ILE A 134 -2.61 8.84 11.87
N ALA A 135 -1.92 8.16 12.77
CA ALA A 135 -2.30 8.11 14.18
C ALA A 135 -2.18 9.49 14.83
N ALA A 136 -1.12 10.25 14.52
CA ALA A 136 -0.95 11.63 14.97
C ALA A 136 -2.10 12.51 14.47
N THR A 137 -2.39 12.48 13.17
CA THR A 137 -3.50 13.25 12.56
C THR A 137 -4.86 12.91 13.22
N CYS A 138 -5.11 11.65 13.57
CA CYS A 138 -6.34 11.30 14.26
C CYS A 138 -6.44 11.98 15.64
N ARG A 139 -5.34 12.03 16.39
CA ARG A 139 -5.28 12.71 17.70
C ARG A 139 -5.47 14.22 17.54
N ASP A 140 -4.80 14.84 16.58
CA ASP A 140 -4.92 16.27 16.28
C ASP A 140 -6.36 16.68 15.90
N LEU A 141 -7.08 15.76 15.24
CA LEU A 141 -8.50 15.93 14.92
C LEU A 141 -9.44 15.65 16.12
N GLY A 142 -8.91 15.37 17.32
CA GLY A 142 -9.67 15.18 18.55
C GLY A 142 -10.11 13.73 18.82
N TRP A 143 -9.48 12.72 18.21
CA TRP A 143 -9.79 11.34 18.55
C TRP A 143 -9.22 10.95 19.92
N SER A 144 -10.09 10.60 20.86
CA SER A 144 -9.72 10.30 22.25
C SER A 144 -9.58 8.80 22.58
N LYS A 145 -10.07 7.91 21.70
CA LYS A 145 -9.97 6.46 21.86
C LYS A 145 -8.62 5.95 21.30
N PRO A 146 -8.25 4.64 21.47
CA PRO A 146 -7.02 4.09 20.93
C PRO A 146 -6.85 4.31 19.42
N VAL A 147 -5.61 4.62 19.01
CA VAL A 147 -5.16 4.59 17.63
C VAL A 147 -3.92 3.74 17.57
N LEU A 148 -3.96 2.71 16.75
CA LEU A 148 -2.84 1.79 16.51
C LEU A 148 -2.12 2.14 15.21
N THR A 149 -0.83 1.93 15.19
CA THR A 149 -0.05 1.91 13.95
C THR A 149 0.23 0.46 13.60
N ILE A 150 -0.49 -0.08 12.61
CA ILE A 150 -0.27 -1.43 12.07
C ILE A 150 -0.07 -1.28 10.57
N SER A 151 1.17 -1.44 10.12
CA SER A 151 1.56 -1.20 8.73
C SER A 151 1.07 -2.31 7.78
N ASN A 152 1.45 -2.22 6.52
CA ASN A 152 1.30 -3.32 5.59
C ASN A 152 2.55 -4.20 5.69
N PHE A 153 2.42 -5.47 5.30
CA PHE A 153 3.57 -6.33 5.11
C PHE A 153 3.80 -6.60 3.62
N THR A 154 5.04 -6.85 3.28
CA THR A 154 5.45 -7.35 1.97
C THR A 154 6.57 -8.37 2.23
N PRO A 155 6.31 -9.67 1.95
CA PRO A 155 7.33 -10.67 2.17
C PRO A 155 8.49 -10.48 1.20
N VAL A 156 9.71 -10.75 1.66
CA VAL A 156 10.86 -10.88 0.77
C VAL A 156 10.56 -11.97 -0.25
N MET A 157 10.84 -11.71 -1.51
CA MET A 157 10.54 -12.63 -2.60
C MET A 157 11.64 -12.61 -3.67
N GLU A 158 11.76 -13.71 -4.36
CA GLU A 158 12.49 -13.78 -5.61
C GLU A 158 11.48 -13.61 -6.75
N ALA A 159 11.71 -12.66 -7.63
CA ALA A 159 10.91 -12.43 -8.82
C ALA A 159 11.77 -12.62 -10.07
N ALA A 160 11.33 -13.47 -10.98
CA ALA A 160 11.96 -13.58 -12.29
C ALA A 160 11.75 -12.26 -13.04
N ALA A 161 12.84 -11.62 -13.44
CA ALA A 161 12.79 -10.35 -14.15
C ALA A 161 12.08 -10.50 -15.52
N VAL A 162 11.25 -9.53 -15.87
CA VAL A 162 10.72 -9.43 -17.24
C VAL A 162 11.87 -9.12 -18.18
N PRO A 163 12.00 -9.81 -19.33
CA PRO A 163 13.02 -9.48 -20.34
C PRO A 163 12.90 -8.02 -20.77
N ARG A 164 14.01 -7.29 -20.78
CA ARG A 164 14.03 -5.86 -21.17
C ARG A 164 13.51 -5.62 -22.59
N ALA A 165 13.76 -6.58 -23.47
CA ALA A 165 13.25 -6.58 -24.84
C ALA A 165 11.71 -6.59 -24.95
N ALA A 166 10.99 -7.08 -23.92
CA ALA A 166 9.52 -7.03 -23.88
C ALA A 166 8.96 -5.61 -23.88
N HIS A 167 9.80 -4.63 -23.55
CA HIS A 167 9.46 -3.20 -23.56
C HIS A 167 10.49 -2.41 -24.41
N ASP A 168 10.98 -2.97 -25.50
CA ASP A 168 11.92 -2.33 -26.42
C ASP A 168 13.08 -1.59 -25.71
N THR A 169 13.62 -2.20 -24.66
CA THR A 169 14.69 -1.64 -23.86
C THR A 169 15.97 -2.43 -24.10
N PRO A 170 17.08 -1.80 -24.54
CA PRO A 170 18.35 -2.49 -24.78
C PRO A 170 18.92 -3.12 -23.50
N GLU A 171 19.63 -4.22 -23.66
CA GLU A 171 20.47 -4.75 -22.58
C GLU A 171 21.65 -3.82 -22.29
N GLY A 172 22.14 -3.84 -21.05
CA GLY A 172 23.32 -3.07 -20.63
C GLY A 172 23.07 -1.57 -20.37
N VAL A 173 21.85 -1.07 -20.58
CA VAL A 173 21.47 0.31 -20.18
C VAL A 173 21.15 0.37 -18.69
N PHE A 174 21.34 1.53 -18.07
CA PHE A 174 20.85 1.77 -16.70
C PHE A 174 19.34 1.97 -16.72
N LEU A 175 18.60 0.97 -16.24
CA LEU A 175 17.15 0.96 -16.23
C LEU A 175 16.61 1.36 -14.86
N VAL A 176 15.75 2.38 -14.84
CA VAL A 176 14.99 2.83 -13.65
C VAL A 176 13.54 2.41 -13.82
N ALA A 177 12.96 1.78 -12.81
CA ALA A 177 11.52 1.54 -12.74
C ALA A 177 10.86 2.54 -11.77
N ALA A 178 9.71 3.07 -12.15
CA ALA A 178 8.84 3.84 -11.28
C ALA A 178 7.40 3.42 -11.51
N GLY A 179 6.53 3.52 -10.51
CA GLY A 179 5.18 3.00 -10.71
C GLY A 179 4.10 3.55 -9.81
N GLY A 180 2.88 3.24 -10.21
CA GLY A 180 1.66 3.62 -9.53
C GLY A 180 0.62 4.19 -10.47
N ARG A 181 -0.53 4.64 -9.90
CA ARG A 181 -1.58 5.27 -10.70
C ARG A 181 -1.09 6.63 -11.20
N PHE A 182 -1.25 6.94 -12.49
CA PHE A 182 -0.81 8.21 -13.08
C PHE A 182 -1.73 9.37 -12.63
N GLN A 183 -1.38 9.95 -11.50
CA GLN A 183 -2.07 11.08 -10.84
C GLN A 183 -1.04 12.06 -10.24
N PRO A 184 -1.43 13.35 -10.01
CA PRO A 184 -0.50 14.39 -9.59
C PRO A 184 0.34 14.04 -8.36
N ARG A 185 -0.25 13.36 -7.37
CA ARG A 185 0.44 12.99 -6.12
C ARG A 185 1.58 11.98 -6.33
N LYS A 186 1.58 11.21 -7.44
CA LYS A 186 2.63 10.24 -7.74
C LYS A 186 3.85 10.84 -8.42
N ALA A 187 3.74 12.09 -8.90
CA ALA A 187 4.83 12.88 -9.43
C ALA A 187 5.70 12.17 -10.50
N LEU A 188 5.07 11.38 -11.39
CA LEU A 188 5.79 10.72 -12.49
C LEU A 188 6.33 11.72 -13.52
N ASP A 189 5.80 12.94 -13.54
CA ASP A 189 6.35 14.08 -14.25
C ASP A 189 7.78 14.42 -13.74
N ILE A 190 8.01 14.35 -12.43
CA ILE A 190 9.34 14.55 -11.83
C ILE A 190 10.28 13.39 -12.16
N ALA A 191 9.77 12.14 -12.20
CA ALA A 191 10.58 11.00 -12.66
C ALA A 191 11.11 11.22 -14.10
N ILE A 192 10.25 11.65 -15.03
CA ILE A 192 10.65 11.93 -16.42
C ILE A 192 11.67 13.06 -16.48
N ARG A 193 11.48 14.16 -15.70
CA ARG A 193 12.45 15.26 -15.62
C ARG A 193 13.79 14.80 -15.04
N ALA A 194 13.77 13.96 -14.03
CA ALA A 194 15.00 13.42 -13.45
C ALA A 194 15.76 12.53 -14.46
N ILE A 195 15.06 11.67 -15.21
CA ILE A 195 15.67 10.82 -16.26
C ILE A 195 16.27 11.67 -17.39
N ALA A 196 15.67 12.81 -17.71
CA ALA A 196 16.24 13.74 -18.70
C ALA A 196 17.62 14.28 -18.27
N LEU A 197 17.89 14.34 -16.96
CA LEU A 197 19.19 14.76 -16.39
C LEU A 197 20.18 13.61 -16.19
N VAL A 198 19.77 12.35 -16.37
CA VAL A 198 20.64 11.18 -16.23
C VAL A 198 21.00 10.64 -17.62
N PRO A 199 22.23 10.85 -18.12
CA PRO A 199 22.62 10.40 -19.44
C PRO A 199 22.44 8.87 -19.61
N TYR A 200 21.88 8.48 -20.76
CA TYR A 200 21.69 7.07 -21.17
C TYR A 200 20.82 6.22 -20.23
N ALA A 201 20.18 6.80 -19.22
CA ALA A 201 19.23 6.07 -18.39
C ALA A 201 17.89 5.87 -19.10
N TRP A 202 17.28 4.73 -18.86
CA TRP A 202 15.95 4.37 -19.34
C TRP A 202 14.96 4.36 -18.17
N LEU A 203 13.69 4.62 -18.45
CA LEU A 203 12.64 4.68 -17.46
C LEU A 203 11.46 3.78 -17.87
N TRP A 204 11.11 2.84 -17.00
CA TRP A 204 9.83 2.14 -17.09
C TRP A 204 8.82 2.78 -16.12
N LEU A 205 7.68 3.24 -16.68
CA LEU A 205 6.55 3.72 -15.91
C LEU A 205 5.49 2.62 -15.82
N ILE A 206 5.41 1.96 -14.66
CA ILE A 206 4.53 0.82 -14.40
C ILE A 206 3.22 1.35 -13.84
N GLY A 207 2.12 1.19 -14.59
CA GLY A 207 0.80 1.67 -14.22
C GLY A 207 0.13 2.46 -15.32
N ASP A 208 -1.01 3.05 -14.98
CA ASP A 208 -1.80 3.86 -15.90
C ASP A 208 -2.61 4.93 -15.14
N GLY A 209 -3.22 5.85 -15.86
CA GLY A 209 -4.12 6.86 -15.31
C GLY A 209 -4.31 8.08 -16.18
N LYS A 210 -5.05 9.04 -15.63
CA LYS A 210 -5.50 10.22 -16.39
C LYS A 210 -4.39 11.10 -16.95
N LEU A 211 -3.20 11.04 -16.34
CA LEU A 211 -2.05 11.85 -16.76
C LEU A 211 -1.19 11.20 -17.85
N ARG A 212 -1.54 10.01 -18.37
CA ARG A 212 -0.71 9.29 -19.34
C ARG A 212 -0.32 10.18 -20.52
N GLY A 213 -1.28 10.79 -21.20
CA GLY A 213 -1.01 11.65 -22.36
C GLY A 213 -0.18 12.91 -22.03
N ASP A 214 -0.34 13.45 -20.80
CA ASP A 214 0.49 14.57 -20.34
C ASP A 214 1.95 14.15 -20.12
N LEU A 215 2.15 12.96 -19.55
CA LEU A 215 3.48 12.38 -19.31
C LEU A 215 4.19 12.03 -20.65
N GLU A 216 3.46 11.49 -21.62
CA GLU A 216 3.99 11.21 -22.97
C GLU A 216 4.44 12.51 -23.66
N ARG A 217 3.63 13.57 -23.61
CA ARG A 217 4.00 14.89 -24.13
C ARG A 217 5.20 15.49 -23.41
N LEU A 218 5.28 15.32 -22.09
CA LEU A 218 6.42 15.80 -21.31
C LEU A 218 7.71 15.07 -21.73
N ALA A 219 7.68 13.75 -21.89
CA ALA A 219 8.84 12.97 -22.33
C ALA A 219 9.31 13.41 -23.73
N ALA A 220 8.37 13.66 -24.65
CA ALA A 220 8.69 14.19 -25.99
C ALA A 220 9.30 15.60 -25.93
N GLY A 221 8.70 16.50 -25.13
CA GLY A 221 9.18 17.86 -24.96
C GLY A 221 10.59 17.99 -24.33
N LEU A 222 10.96 16.98 -23.53
CA LEU A 222 12.31 16.87 -22.93
C LEU A 222 13.30 16.07 -23.80
N GLY A 223 12.89 15.55 -24.95
CA GLY A 223 13.74 14.78 -25.84
C GLY A 223 14.15 13.41 -25.27
N VAL A 224 13.31 12.79 -24.44
CA VAL A 224 13.58 11.48 -23.80
C VAL A 224 12.53 10.41 -24.13
N ALA A 225 11.62 10.67 -25.06
CA ALA A 225 10.56 9.73 -25.41
C ALA A 225 11.06 8.36 -25.88
N ASP A 226 12.23 8.32 -26.49
CA ASP A 226 12.93 7.11 -26.93
C ASP A 226 13.44 6.23 -25.76
N ARG A 227 13.57 6.80 -24.57
CA ARG A 227 14.09 6.14 -23.36
C ARG A 227 13.04 5.98 -22.24
N VAL A 228 11.80 6.40 -22.46
CA VAL A 228 10.68 6.24 -21.49
C VAL A 228 9.70 5.22 -22.04
N ARG A 229 9.42 4.18 -21.27
CA ARG A 229 8.44 3.14 -21.61
C ARG A 229 7.26 3.18 -20.67
N PHE A 230 6.07 3.27 -21.24
CA PHE A 230 4.80 3.22 -20.52
C PHE A 230 4.31 1.76 -20.50
N VAL A 231 4.66 1.03 -19.47
CA VAL A 231 4.39 -0.43 -19.34
C VAL A 231 2.89 -0.73 -19.30
N GLY A 232 2.10 0.19 -18.76
CA GLY A 232 0.67 -0.05 -18.53
C GLY A 232 0.41 -0.66 -17.14
N TRP A 233 -0.86 -1.00 -16.88
CA TRP A 233 -1.26 -1.61 -15.63
C TRP A 233 -0.84 -3.08 -15.60
N VAL A 234 -0.21 -3.48 -14.49
CA VAL A 234 0.16 -4.88 -14.21
C VAL A 234 -0.36 -5.26 -12.80
N ASP A 235 -0.79 -6.50 -12.65
CA ASP A 235 -1.32 -6.98 -11.37
C ASP A 235 -0.21 -7.13 -10.32
N ASP A 236 0.95 -7.65 -10.73
CA ASP A 236 2.15 -7.75 -9.91
C ASP A 236 3.32 -7.02 -10.58
N PRO A 237 3.74 -5.86 -10.05
CA PRO A 237 4.86 -5.10 -10.59
C PRO A 237 6.24 -5.68 -10.24
N SER A 238 6.31 -6.67 -9.34
CA SER A 238 7.58 -7.19 -8.80
C SER A 238 8.52 -7.69 -9.90
N HIS A 239 7.97 -8.37 -10.91
CA HIS A 239 8.76 -8.88 -12.05
C HIS A 239 9.35 -7.77 -12.93
N HIS A 240 8.61 -6.66 -13.10
CA HIS A 240 9.10 -5.49 -13.84
C HIS A 240 10.12 -4.71 -13.01
N ILE A 241 9.89 -4.59 -11.70
CA ILE A 241 10.84 -3.94 -10.79
C ILE A 241 12.14 -4.74 -10.73
N ALA A 242 12.08 -6.07 -10.68
CA ALA A 242 13.25 -6.95 -10.66
C ALA A 242 14.12 -6.85 -11.94
N ALA A 243 13.58 -6.35 -13.05
CA ALA A 243 14.34 -6.10 -14.28
C ALA A 243 15.16 -4.80 -14.24
N ALA A 244 14.87 -3.89 -13.28
CA ALA A 244 15.48 -2.59 -13.19
C ALA A 244 16.76 -2.60 -12.32
N ASP A 245 17.67 -1.68 -12.64
CA ASP A 245 18.89 -1.43 -11.86
C ASP A 245 18.62 -0.52 -10.65
N ALA A 246 17.53 0.30 -10.71
CA ALA A 246 17.07 1.11 -9.62
C ALA A 246 15.55 1.27 -9.64
N PHE A 247 14.95 1.44 -8.46
CA PHE A 247 13.54 1.81 -8.32
C PHE A 247 13.42 3.25 -7.84
N LEU A 248 12.50 4.03 -8.45
CA LEU A 248 12.24 5.42 -8.10
C LEU A 248 10.80 5.61 -7.59
N LEU A 249 10.66 6.14 -6.38
CA LEU A 249 9.39 6.62 -5.84
C LEU A 249 9.41 8.15 -5.72
N PRO A 250 8.96 8.90 -6.75
CA PRO A 250 9.08 10.36 -6.79
C PRO A 250 7.91 11.09 -6.11
N SER A 251 7.05 10.39 -5.39
CA SER A 251 5.73 10.86 -4.94
C SER A 251 5.77 12.16 -4.15
N ARG A 252 4.83 13.09 -4.45
CA ARG A 252 4.57 14.29 -3.64
C ARG A 252 3.85 13.97 -2.34
N HIS A 253 3.00 12.96 -2.37
CA HIS A 253 2.28 12.45 -1.21
C HIS A 253 2.16 10.93 -1.30
N GLU A 254 2.74 10.24 -0.33
CA GLU A 254 2.78 8.80 -0.25
C GLU A 254 2.66 8.35 1.22
N PRO A 255 1.47 8.02 1.68
CA PRO A 255 1.28 7.63 3.08
C PRO A 255 2.20 6.50 3.52
N LEU A 256 2.35 5.43 2.74
CA LEU A 256 3.28 4.35 3.04
C LEU A 256 4.27 4.06 1.89
N GLY A 257 3.77 3.83 0.67
CA GLY A 257 4.60 3.46 -0.47
C GLY A 257 4.73 1.94 -0.65
N ASN A 258 3.61 1.22 -0.76
CA ASN A 258 3.64 -0.23 -0.95
C ASN A 258 4.58 -0.69 -2.07
N ILE A 259 4.62 0.05 -3.18
CA ILE A 259 5.48 -0.30 -4.33
C ILE A 259 6.99 -0.13 -4.01
N LEU A 260 7.35 0.74 -3.06
CA LEU A 260 8.72 0.82 -2.56
C LEU A 260 9.06 -0.41 -1.71
N LEU A 261 8.11 -0.88 -0.88
CA LEU A 261 8.30 -2.14 -0.15
C LEU A 261 8.38 -3.34 -1.09
N GLU A 262 7.66 -3.32 -2.21
CA GLU A 262 7.74 -4.32 -3.28
C GLU A 262 9.13 -4.29 -3.95
N ALA A 263 9.71 -3.10 -4.19
CA ALA A 263 11.08 -2.97 -4.70
C ALA A 263 12.13 -3.49 -3.72
N TRP A 264 11.97 -3.19 -2.43
CA TRP A 264 12.83 -3.73 -1.38
C TRP A 264 12.74 -5.25 -1.28
N ALA A 265 11.52 -5.81 -1.42
CA ALA A 265 11.29 -7.25 -1.37
C ALA A 265 12.02 -8.02 -2.47
N VAL A 266 12.16 -7.45 -3.67
CA VAL A 266 12.90 -8.06 -4.78
C VAL A 266 14.38 -7.64 -4.82
N GLY A 267 14.83 -6.83 -3.86
CA GLY A 267 16.24 -6.46 -3.70
C GLY A 267 16.75 -5.44 -4.70
N VAL A 268 15.89 -4.54 -5.17
CA VAL A 268 16.28 -3.44 -6.08
C VAL A 268 16.61 -2.19 -5.29
N PRO A 269 17.81 -1.58 -5.46
CA PRO A 269 18.18 -0.35 -4.79
C PRO A 269 17.23 0.78 -5.17
N SER A 270 16.87 1.61 -4.19
CA SER A 270 15.76 2.56 -4.37
C SER A 270 16.15 4.00 -4.09
N VAL A 271 15.57 4.90 -4.87
CA VAL A 271 15.52 6.35 -4.61
C VAL A 271 14.07 6.71 -4.28
N ALA A 272 13.85 7.45 -3.20
CA ALA A 272 12.51 7.92 -2.85
C ALA A 272 12.55 9.42 -2.47
N THR A 273 11.44 10.11 -2.67
CA THR A 273 11.27 11.45 -2.12
C THR A 273 10.98 11.38 -0.62
N ARG A 274 11.29 12.48 0.12
CA ARG A 274 10.97 12.64 1.54
C ARG A 274 9.47 12.89 1.77
N SER A 275 8.61 12.10 1.08
CA SER A 275 7.17 12.07 1.34
C SER A 275 6.86 11.24 2.58
N ASP A 276 5.64 11.35 3.12
CA ASP A 276 5.24 10.88 4.46
C ASP A 276 5.77 9.48 4.86
N GLY A 277 5.47 8.46 4.07
CA GLY A 277 5.87 7.08 4.35
C GLY A 277 7.38 6.87 4.25
N PRO A 278 8.03 7.11 3.10
CA PRO A 278 9.47 7.00 2.98
C PRO A 278 10.24 7.77 4.05
N ALA A 279 9.82 9.00 4.38
CA ALA A 279 10.45 9.80 5.43
C ALA A 279 10.37 9.16 6.84
N TRP A 280 9.37 8.32 7.07
CA TRP A 280 9.22 7.60 8.34
C TRP A 280 10.13 6.39 8.46
N PHE A 281 10.25 5.56 7.41
CA PHE A 281 10.89 4.25 7.55
C PHE A 281 12.22 4.10 6.82
N MET A 282 12.50 4.91 5.80
CA MET A 282 13.71 4.84 5.00
C MET A 282 14.82 5.70 5.62
N ARG A 283 16.02 5.13 5.74
CA ARG A 283 17.22 5.82 6.22
C ARG A 283 18.08 6.20 5.03
N ASP A 284 18.19 7.50 4.77
CA ASP A 284 18.97 8.04 3.65
C ASP A 284 20.46 7.64 3.74
N GLY A 285 21.00 7.15 2.63
CA GLY A 285 22.36 6.62 2.55
C GLY A 285 22.59 5.26 3.22
N VAL A 286 21.54 4.60 3.75
CA VAL A 286 21.60 3.29 4.39
C VAL A 286 20.71 2.28 3.67
N ASP A 287 19.39 2.53 3.61
CA ASP A 287 18.42 1.63 2.99
C ASP A 287 18.10 2.03 1.54
N GLY A 288 18.75 3.07 1.04
CA GLY A 288 18.58 3.70 -0.25
C GLY A 288 18.91 5.18 -0.18
N LEU A 289 18.53 5.93 -1.20
CA LEU A 289 18.80 7.36 -1.28
C LEU A 289 17.51 8.17 -1.29
N MET A 290 17.53 9.34 -0.67
CA MET A 290 16.38 10.22 -0.60
C MET A 290 16.66 11.58 -1.26
N ALA A 291 15.63 12.13 -1.91
CA ALA A 291 15.63 13.49 -2.44
C ALA A 291 14.43 14.27 -1.89
N ASP A 292 14.44 15.58 -2.03
CA ASP A 292 13.28 16.38 -1.65
C ASP A 292 12.12 16.21 -2.64
N VAL A 293 10.92 16.53 -2.19
CA VAL A 293 9.74 16.49 -3.04
C VAL A 293 9.87 17.53 -4.16
N ASP A 294 9.52 17.14 -5.39
CA ASP A 294 9.63 17.95 -6.61
C ASP A 294 11.09 18.32 -7.03
N ASP A 295 12.09 17.70 -6.41
CA ASP A 295 13.51 17.91 -6.74
C ASP A 295 14.01 16.90 -7.79
N ALA A 296 13.78 17.18 -9.08
CA ALA A 296 14.26 16.34 -10.17
C ALA A 296 15.79 16.25 -10.23
N ALA A 297 16.52 17.30 -9.84
CA ALA A 297 17.98 17.32 -9.85
C ALA A 297 18.56 16.45 -8.73
N GLY A 298 18.02 16.54 -7.52
CA GLY A 298 18.40 15.67 -6.40
C GLY A 298 18.12 14.21 -6.68
N ILE A 299 16.96 13.89 -7.29
CA ILE A 299 16.63 12.53 -7.75
C ILE A 299 17.66 12.05 -8.79
N ALA A 300 18.00 12.87 -9.79
CA ALA A 300 18.98 12.52 -10.81
C ALA A 300 20.35 12.25 -10.20
N ALA A 301 20.81 13.09 -9.26
CA ALA A 301 22.07 12.90 -8.55
C ALA A 301 22.06 11.57 -7.75
N ALA A 302 20.96 11.23 -7.07
CA ALA A 302 20.82 9.98 -6.35
C ALA A 302 20.85 8.77 -7.30
N LEU A 303 20.16 8.83 -8.45
CA LEU A 303 20.21 7.78 -9.49
C LEU A 303 21.61 7.60 -10.06
N CYS A 304 22.34 8.67 -10.34
CA CYS A 304 23.75 8.61 -10.77
C CYS A 304 24.62 7.91 -9.72
N ARG A 305 24.45 8.18 -8.43
CA ARG A 305 25.20 7.49 -7.36
C ARG A 305 24.94 5.99 -7.35
N ILE A 306 23.70 5.54 -7.57
CA ILE A 306 23.37 4.09 -7.68
C ILE A 306 24.04 3.49 -8.92
N ARG A 307 24.00 4.19 -10.07
CA ARG A 307 24.59 3.73 -11.32
C ARG A 307 26.11 3.61 -11.22
N ASP A 308 26.76 4.64 -10.65
CA ASP A 308 28.20 4.81 -10.69
C ASP A 308 28.93 4.01 -9.59
N ASP A 309 28.18 3.59 -8.51
CA ASP A 309 28.72 2.73 -7.46
C ASP A 309 27.81 1.49 -7.22
N PRO A 310 27.97 0.44 -8.03
CA PRO A 310 27.20 -0.80 -7.90
C PRO A 310 27.44 -1.54 -6.56
N VAL A 311 28.55 -1.29 -5.88
CA VAL A 311 28.84 -1.90 -4.56
C VAL A 311 27.98 -1.26 -3.50
N ALA A 312 27.95 0.06 -3.43
CA ALA A 312 27.07 0.80 -2.53
C ALA A 312 25.60 0.50 -2.84
N ALA A 313 25.20 0.45 -4.12
CA ALA A 313 23.84 0.11 -4.55
C ALA A 313 23.36 -1.25 -4.01
N ARG A 314 24.20 -2.29 -4.10
CA ARG A 314 23.91 -3.61 -3.48
C ARG A 314 23.82 -3.52 -1.96
N GLY A 315 24.66 -2.70 -1.33
CA GLY A 315 24.60 -2.43 0.11
C GLY A 315 23.26 -1.84 0.54
N TYR A 316 22.78 -0.82 -0.19
CA TYR A 316 21.45 -0.22 0.06
C TYR A 316 20.33 -1.25 -0.09
N ALA A 317 20.33 -2.05 -1.13
CA ALA A 317 19.32 -3.07 -1.38
C ALA A 317 19.31 -4.15 -0.27
N ALA A 318 20.47 -4.59 0.21
CA ALA A 318 20.58 -5.54 1.30
C ALA A 318 20.06 -4.97 2.62
N ALA A 319 20.43 -3.72 2.95
CA ALA A 319 19.94 -3.03 4.14
C ALA A 319 18.42 -2.78 4.07
N ALA A 320 17.89 -2.43 2.88
CA ALA A 320 16.47 -2.28 2.64
C ALA A 320 15.68 -3.58 2.90
N ARG A 321 16.19 -4.74 2.44
CA ARG A 321 15.59 -6.06 2.72
C ARG A 321 15.59 -6.38 4.22
N ALA A 322 16.69 -6.13 4.92
CA ALA A 322 16.75 -6.33 6.37
C ALA A 322 15.74 -5.43 7.09
N ARG A 323 15.62 -4.17 6.66
CA ARG A 323 14.64 -3.21 7.21
C ARG A 323 13.20 -3.63 6.92
N LEU A 324 12.94 -4.23 5.75
CA LEU A 324 11.64 -4.79 5.41
C LEU A 324 11.24 -5.90 6.40
N ASP A 325 12.13 -6.83 6.69
CA ASP A 325 11.88 -7.92 7.63
C ASP A 325 11.69 -7.39 9.07
N GLU A 326 12.45 -6.39 9.47
CA GLU A 326 12.34 -5.75 10.79
C GLU A 326 10.98 -5.08 11.00
N MET A 327 10.53 -4.27 10.04
CA MET A 327 9.38 -3.37 10.22
C MET A 327 8.07 -3.88 9.60
N PHE A 328 8.15 -4.72 8.58
CA PHE A 328 7.01 -5.06 7.71
C PHE A 328 6.84 -6.58 7.56
N SER A 329 7.26 -7.37 8.56
CA SER A 329 7.09 -8.82 8.54
C SER A 329 5.61 -9.22 8.66
N GLU A 330 5.21 -10.21 7.87
CA GLU A 330 3.84 -10.76 7.90
C GLU A 330 3.46 -11.24 9.29
N GLU A 331 4.40 -11.91 9.97
CA GLU A 331 4.17 -12.46 11.31
C GLU A 331 3.84 -11.37 12.33
N ALA A 332 4.65 -10.32 12.41
CA ALA A 332 4.45 -9.22 13.35
C ALA A 332 3.13 -8.48 13.07
N ILE A 333 2.89 -8.14 11.80
CA ILE A 333 1.68 -7.42 11.39
C ILE A 333 0.40 -8.23 11.66
N CYS A 334 0.39 -9.53 11.32
CA CYS A 334 -0.77 -10.40 11.60
C CYS A 334 -0.99 -10.58 13.09
N ARG A 335 0.06 -10.74 13.90
CA ARG A 335 -0.02 -10.81 15.35
C ARG A 335 -0.67 -9.55 15.93
N ASP A 336 -0.30 -8.37 15.47
CA ASP A 336 -0.84 -7.10 15.94
C ASP A 336 -2.33 -6.95 15.56
N TYR A 337 -2.73 -7.36 14.36
CA TYR A 337 -4.14 -7.43 13.99
C TYR A 337 -4.91 -8.41 14.87
N MET A 338 -4.40 -9.63 15.09
CA MET A 338 -5.07 -10.64 15.91
C MET A 338 -5.23 -10.20 17.38
N ARG A 339 -4.26 -9.46 17.93
CA ARG A 339 -4.37 -8.83 19.25
C ARG A 339 -5.45 -7.75 19.26
N SER A 340 -5.47 -6.90 18.24
CA SER A 340 -6.46 -5.84 18.12
C SER A 340 -7.89 -6.38 18.00
N PHE A 341 -8.11 -7.54 17.36
CA PHE A 341 -9.43 -8.18 17.26
C PHE A 341 -9.96 -8.66 18.62
N ARG A 342 -9.06 -8.90 19.59
CA ARG A 342 -9.42 -9.29 20.96
C ARG A 342 -9.54 -8.11 21.94
N GLY A 343 -9.42 -6.88 21.43
CA GLY A 343 -9.44 -5.68 22.25
C GLY A 343 -8.15 -5.40 23.00
N ASP A 344 -7.07 -6.13 22.69
CA ASP A 344 -5.75 -5.88 23.26
C ASP A 344 -5.07 -4.75 22.44
N PHE A 345 -5.29 -3.52 22.86
CA PHE A 345 -4.74 -2.31 22.25
C PHE A 345 -3.44 -1.90 22.97
N VAL A 346 -2.41 -2.73 22.92
CA VAL A 346 -1.10 -2.32 23.42
C VAL A 346 -0.63 -1.13 22.60
N ARG A 347 -0.45 0.00 23.26
CA ARG A 347 0.16 1.19 22.65
C ARG A 347 1.58 0.80 22.27
N ASN A 348 1.84 0.56 21.00
CA ASN A 348 3.19 0.49 20.50
C ASN A 348 3.80 1.88 20.70
N GLY A 349 4.89 1.91 21.41
CA GLY A 349 5.60 2.95 22.07
C GLY A 349 5.51 4.36 21.50
N SER A 350 5.46 5.26 22.43
CA SER A 350 5.79 6.69 22.28
C SER A 350 7.11 6.91 21.55
#